data_8408dd5e9cd6e6557ec67e18d85368d2
#
_entry.id   8408dd5e9cd6e6557ec67e18d85368d2
#
_cell.length_a   1.000
_cell.length_b   1.000
_cell.length_c   1.000
_cell.angle_alpha   90.00
_cell.angle_beta   90.00
_cell.angle_gamma   90.00
#
_symmetry.space_group_name_H-M   'P 1'
#
loop_
_entity.id
_entity.type
_entity.pdbx_description
1 polymer ?
#
loop_
_entity_poly.entity_id
_entity_poly.type
_entity_poly.pdbx_seq_one_letter_code
_entity_poly.pdbx_strand_id
1 'polypeptide(L)'
;MNALFVANKPAGISSNHFLSRLKRKYGVKKAGFSGTLDPFASGCLIVALGNHTRLFNYIDKTPKIYEATMWLGATSASLDNENIEEITLCPPLNLADVKAALGELKGEIAYVPPKFSAKHVDGKRAYELARAGEEFELKNQTMSVFDVNLTAYMHPFLSFRISVSEGSYVRSYAQNLAAKLGVKATLSALKRVSEGKFVYENERFLNPLDYISLPRNEYLRDPADVMLGKKLSVEKLKFGAEGLYLINFDEFFSIIEIKDETVTYKLNKVEKC
;
A
#
# COMPACT_ATOMS: atom_id res chain seq x y z
N MET A 1 -23.96 4.68 0.15
CA MET A 1 -22.91 5.64 0.50
C MET A 1 -21.66 5.27 -0.26
N ASN A 2 -21.10 6.22 -1.01
CA ASN A 2 -19.79 6.15 -1.64
C ASN A 2 -18.86 7.09 -0.87
N ALA A 3 -17.65 6.65 -0.52
CA ALA A 3 -16.67 7.48 0.16
C ALA A 3 -15.25 6.92 -0.04
N LEU A 4 -14.26 7.80 0.00
CA LEU A 4 -12.84 7.50 0.05
C LEU A 4 -12.25 8.23 1.26
N PHE A 5 -11.49 7.55 2.09
CA PHE A 5 -10.86 8.14 3.27
C PHE A 5 -9.67 7.31 3.74
N VAL A 6 -8.88 7.86 4.66
CA VAL A 6 -7.83 7.13 5.34
C VAL A 6 -8.27 6.78 6.75
N ALA A 7 -8.21 5.51 7.10
CA ALA A 7 -8.41 5.02 8.46
C ALA A 7 -7.07 4.73 9.14
N ASN A 8 -7.02 4.87 10.46
CA ASN A 8 -5.86 4.49 11.27
C ASN A 8 -6.05 3.08 11.81
N LYS A 9 -5.49 2.08 11.12
CA LYS A 9 -5.57 0.69 11.57
C LYS A 9 -4.76 0.51 12.86
N PRO A 10 -5.34 0.01 13.95
CA PRO A 10 -4.56 -0.35 15.13
C PRO A 10 -3.71 -1.60 14.89
N ALA A 11 -2.63 -1.75 15.66
CA ALA A 11 -1.89 -3.00 15.75
C ALA A 11 -2.75 -4.11 16.40
N GLY A 12 -2.36 -5.37 16.22
CA GLY A 12 -3.00 -6.55 16.82
C GLY A 12 -4.22 -7.10 16.08
N ILE A 13 -4.65 -6.48 14.96
CA ILE A 13 -5.76 -6.99 14.15
C ILE A 13 -5.43 -6.94 12.66
N SER A 14 -5.96 -7.90 11.88
CA SER A 14 -5.79 -7.91 10.43
C SER A 14 -6.53 -6.74 9.75
N SER A 15 -6.07 -6.33 8.56
CA SER A 15 -6.75 -5.30 7.75
C SER A 15 -8.19 -5.68 7.41
N ASN A 16 -8.48 -6.97 7.16
CA ASN A 16 -9.84 -7.46 6.91
C ASN A 16 -10.75 -7.37 8.15
N HIS A 17 -10.22 -7.71 9.34
CA HIS A 17 -10.97 -7.56 10.59
C HIS A 17 -11.27 -6.09 10.85
N PHE A 18 -10.30 -5.21 10.65
CA PHE A 18 -10.49 -3.77 10.78
C PHE A 18 -11.53 -3.23 9.78
N LEU A 19 -11.47 -3.65 8.50
CA LEU A 19 -12.48 -3.30 7.50
C LEU A 19 -13.88 -3.72 7.92
N SER A 20 -14.04 -4.90 8.55
CA SER A 20 -15.33 -5.38 9.05
C SER A 20 -15.89 -4.49 10.16
N ARG A 21 -15.03 -3.90 11.01
CA ARG A 21 -15.43 -2.89 12.01
C ARG A 21 -15.90 -1.60 11.33
N LEU A 22 -15.18 -1.14 10.29
CA LEU A 22 -15.56 0.05 9.53
C LEU A 22 -16.89 -0.15 8.77
N LYS A 23 -17.11 -1.32 8.16
CA LYS A 23 -18.40 -1.65 7.53
C LYS A 23 -19.57 -1.49 8.51
N ARG A 24 -19.40 -1.96 9.74
CA ARG A 24 -20.41 -1.81 10.80
C ARG A 24 -20.58 -0.35 11.22
N LYS A 25 -19.46 0.37 11.45
CA LYS A 25 -19.45 1.79 11.82
C LYS A 25 -20.22 2.65 10.82
N TYR A 26 -20.06 2.42 9.52
CA TYR A 26 -20.67 3.21 8.45
C TYR A 26 -21.97 2.61 7.90
N GLY A 27 -22.44 1.47 8.41
CA GLY A 27 -23.67 0.83 7.96
C GLY A 27 -23.63 0.36 6.49
N VAL A 28 -22.46 -0.02 5.95
CA VAL A 28 -22.28 -0.37 4.54
C VAL A 28 -21.96 -1.83 4.32
N LYS A 29 -22.53 -2.42 3.26
CA LYS A 29 -22.21 -3.80 2.84
C LYS A 29 -20.94 -3.87 1.99
N LYS A 30 -20.74 -2.90 1.08
CA LYS A 30 -19.61 -2.85 0.14
C LYS A 30 -18.56 -1.88 0.63
N ALA A 31 -17.38 -2.41 0.96
CA ALA A 31 -16.19 -1.62 1.29
C ALA A 31 -14.94 -2.42 0.93
N GLY A 32 -13.83 -1.73 0.73
CA GLY A 32 -12.51 -2.29 0.47
C GLY A 32 -11.41 -1.41 1.05
N PHE A 33 -10.19 -1.91 1.03
CA PHE A 33 -9.00 -1.14 1.36
C PHE A 33 -7.89 -1.40 0.34
N SER A 34 -6.96 -0.46 0.23
CA SER A 34 -5.75 -0.59 -0.59
C SER A 34 -4.54 -0.87 0.29
N GLY A 35 -3.66 -1.77 -0.16
CA GLY A 35 -2.39 -2.04 0.54
C GLY A 35 -2.57 -2.66 1.93
N THR A 36 -2.58 -3.99 2.01
CA THR A 36 -2.69 -4.72 3.28
C THR A 36 -1.61 -4.27 4.27
N LEU A 37 -2.01 -4.07 5.52
CA LEU A 37 -1.12 -3.98 6.68
C LEU A 37 -1.17 -5.30 7.43
N ASP A 38 0.00 -5.80 7.83
CA ASP A 38 0.12 -6.98 8.68
C ASP A 38 -0.61 -6.78 10.03
N PRO A 39 -0.99 -7.84 10.75
CA PRO A 39 -1.70 -7.68 12.02
C PRO A 39 -0.92 -6.84 13.03
N PHE A 40 0.38 -7.06 13.20
CA PHE A 40 1.23 -6.30 14.11
C PHE A 40 1.43 -4.82 13.69
N ALA A 41 1.29 -4.52 12.38
CA ALA A 41 1.47 -3.18 11.85
C ALA A 41 0.25 -2.28 12.11
N SER A 42 0.48 -0.97 12.20
CA SER A 42 -0.54 0.06 12.41
C SER A 42 -0.48 1.18 11.37
N GLY A 43 -1.41 2.10 11.42
CA GLY A 43 -1.34 3.37 10.72
C GLY A 43 -2.25 3.47 9.49
N CYS A 44 -1.81 4.25 8.51
CA CYS A 44 -2.54 4.66 7.33
C CYS A 44 -3.07 3.45 6.53
N LEU A 45 -4.39 3.34 6.38
CA LEU A 45 -5.06 2.37 5.51
C LEU A 45 -6.09 3.11 4.67
N ILE A 46 -5.88 3.15 3.36
CA ILE A 46 -6.82 3.77 2.41
C ILE A 46 -8.06 2.87 2.34
N VAL A 47 -9.21 3.43 2.65
CA VAL A 47 -10.52 2.74 2.67
C VAL A 47 -11.47 3.41 1.68
N ALA A 48 -12.19 2.58 0.95
CA ALA A 48 -13.26 3.05 0.09
C ALA A 48 -14.55 2.30 0.38
N LEU A 49 -15.67 3.03 0.35
CA LEU A 49 -17.02 2.52 0.53
C LEU A 49 -17.78 2.54 -0.80
N GLY A 50 -18.69 1.60 -0.97
CA GLY A 50 -19.58 1.53 -2.13
C GLY A 50 -18.79 1.40 -3.45
N ASN A 51 -19.15 2.20 -4.43
CA ASN A 51 -18.56 2.15 -5.77
C ASN A 51 -17.14 2.74 -5.82
N HIS A 52 -16.74 3.54 -4.83
CA HIS A 52 -15.38 4.08 -4.75
C HIS A 52 -14.31 2.98 -4.55
N THR A 53 -14.67 1.75 -4.14
CA THR A 53 -13.74 0.60 -4.13
C THR A 53 -13.08 0.32 -5.49
N ARG A 54 -13.71 0.74 -6.58
CA ARG A 54 -13.18 0.59 -7.94
C ARG A 54 -12.06 1.58 -8.26
N LEU A 55 -11.87 2.63 -7.44
CA LEU A 55 -10.85 3.67 -7.63
C LEU A 55 -9.44 3.21 -7.29
N PHE A 56 -9.25 2.13 -6.55
CA PHE A 56 -7.93 1.67 -6.10
C PHE A 56 -6.92 1.42 -7.22
N ASN A 57 -7.38 1.19 -8.46
CA ASN A 57 -6.51 1.00 -9.62
C ASN A 57 -6.09 2.32 -10.29
N TYR A 58 -6.64 3.46 -9.85
CA TYR A 58 -6.46 4.75 -10.51
C TYR A 58 -5.92 5.84 -9.59
N ILE A 59 -5.82 5.59 -8.29
CA ILE A 59 -5.27 6.51 -7.30
C ILE A 59 -3.78 6.28 -7.10
N ASP A 60 -3.02 7.36 -6.88
CA ASP A 60 -1.59 7.32 -6.66
C ASP A 60 -1.26 6.99 -5.20
N LYS A 61 -0.52 5.89 -5.02
CA LYS A 61 -0.21 5.31 -3.71
C LYS A 61 1.29 5.24 -3.40
N THR A 62 2.09 5.93 -4.18
CA THR A 62 3.56 5.93 -4.06
C THR A 62 4.06 7.35 -3.80
N PRO A 63 5.08 7.53 -2.95
CA PRO A 63 5.76 6.52 -2.13
C PRO A 63 4.95 6.09 -0.91
N LYS A 64 5.29 4.94 -0.33
CA LYS A 64 4.80 4.50 0.99
C LYS A 64 5.84 4.84 2.04
N ILE A 65 5.41 5.54 3.10
CA ILE A 65 6.28 5.95 4.18
C ILE A 65 5.95 5.16 5.44
N TYR A 66 6.99 4.59 6.05
CA TYR A 66 6.86 3.81 7.27
C TYR A 66 7.81 4.29 8.36
N GLU A 67 7.38 4.13 9.60
CA GLU A 67 8.20 4.13 10.82
C GLU A 67 8.28 2.68 11.30
N ALA A 68 9.49 2.19 11.50
CA ALA A 68 9.75 0.81 11.86
C ALA A 68 10.75 0.74 13.02
N THR A 69 10.56 -0.24 13.91
CA THR A 69 11.49 -0.53 14.99
C THR A 69 11.91 -1.98 14.90
N MET A 70 13.21 -2.23 14.80
CA MET A 70 13.84 -3.54 14.88
C MET A 70 14.14 -3.88 16.32
N TRP A 71 14.00 -5.15 16.67
CA TRP A 71 14.49 -5.75 17.90
C TRP A 71 15.71 -6.61 17.57
N LEU A 72 16.89 -6.11 17.93
CA LEU A 72 18.17 -6.77 17.70
C LEU A 72 18.33 -7.98 18.65
N GLY A 73 18.81 -9.09 18.11
CA GLY A 73 18.96 -10.37 18.81
C GLY A 73 17.71 -11.27 18.77
N ALA A 74 16.54 -10.75 18.41
CA ALA A 74 15.30 -11.53 18.31
C ALA A 74 15.11 -12.11 16.90
N THR A 75 14.54 -13.32 16.80
CA THR A 75 14.12 -13.94 15.56
C THR A 75 12.67 -14.37 15.59
N SER A 76 12.02 -14.42 14.44
CA SER A 76 10.65 -14.85 14.24
C SER A 76 10.47 -15.32 12.79
N ALA A 77 9.74 -16.40 12.57
CA ALA A 77 9.43 -16.90 11.24
C ALA A 77 8.62 -15.90 10.41
N SER A 78 7.82 -15.05 11.04
CA SER A 78 7.04 -13.99 10.38
C SER A 78 7.84 -12.70 10.13
N LEU A 79 9.08 -12.60 10.66
CA LEU A 79 9.95 -11.42 10.62
C LEU A 79 9.35 -10.19 11.34
N ASP A 80 8.47 -10.45 12.30
CA ASP A 80 7.81 -9.43 13.14
C ASP A 80 7.71 -9.94 14.60
N ASN A 81 6.98 -9.23 15.45
CA ASN A 81 6.86 -9.56 16.89
C ASN A 81 5.85 -10.68 17.18
N GLU A 82 5.24 -11.27 16.17
CA GLU A 82 4.41 -12.47 16.35
C GLU A 82 5.32 -13.72 16.38
N ASN A 83 5.08 -14.62 17.34
CA ASN A 83 5.80 -15.90 17.44
C ASN A 83 7.32 -15.75 17.47
N ILE A 84 7.85 -15.00 18.45
CA ILE A 84 9.29 -14.93 18.69
C ILE A 84 9.83 -16.33 19.00
N GLU A 85 10.84 -16.76 18.23
CA GLU A 85 11.43 -18.10 18.32
C GLU A 85 12.67 -18.12 19.21
N GLU A 86 13.53 -17.10 19.09
CA GLU A 86 14.80 -17.03 19.80
C GLU A 86 15.12 -15.58 20.16
N ILE A 87 15.74 -15.40 21.31
CA ILE A 87 16.35 -14.14 21.72
C ILE A 87 17.80 -14.43 22.10
N THR A 88 18.74 -13.88 21.35
CA THR A 88 20.18 -14.01 21.58
C THR A 88 20.76 -12.70 22.05
N LEU A 89 21.81 -12.77 22.86
CA LEU A 89 22.61 -11.60 23.23
C LEU A 89 23.20 -10.96 21.94
N CYS A 90 22.88 -9.68 21.77
CA CYS A 90 23.46 -8.86 20.71
C CYS A 90 24.19 -7.68 21.38
N PRO A 91 25.48 -7.47 21.16
CA PRO A 91 26.18 -6.31 21.71
C PRO A 91 25.63 -5.01 21.07
N PRO A 92 25.73 -3.87 21.76
CA PRO A 92 25.38 -2.58 21.20
C PRO A 92 26.18 -2.32 19.91
N LEU A 93 25.47 -1.88 18.86
CA LEU A 93 26.08 -1.56 17.57
C LEU A 93 26.69 -0.15 17.60
N ASN A 94 27.73 0.06 16.82
CA ASN A 94 28.25 1.40 16.59
C ASN A 94 27.28 2.22 15.75
N LEU A 95 26.96 3.44 16.17
CA LEU A 95 26.01 4.31 15.50
C LEU A 95 26.46 4.71 14.08
N ALA A 96 27.77 4.84 13.86
CA ALA A 96 28.33 5.14 12.55
C ALA A 96 28.08 3.98 11.56
N ASP A 97 28.29 2.74 12.01
CA ASP A 97 28.06 1.53 11.19
C ASP A 97 26.57 1.36 10.84
N VAL A 98 25.68 1.64 11.80
CA VAL A 98 24.24 1.63 11.54
C VAL A 98 23.86 2.66 10.48
N LYS A 99 24.37 3.89 10.57
CA LYS A 99 24.10 4.94 9.58
C LYS A 99 24.67 4.59 8.21
N ALA A 100 25.86 4.03 8.15
CA ALA A 100 26.50 3.57 6.92
C ALA A 100 25.65 2.46 6.26
N ALA A 101 25.23 1.44 7.01
CA ALA A 101 24.42 0.34 6.54
C ALA A 101 23.06 0.81 5.98
N LEU A 102 22.40 1.76 6.65
CA LEU A 102 21.18 2.39 6.13
C LEU A 102 21.44 3.13 4.82
N GLY A 103 22.55 3.88 4.71
CA GLY A 103 22.92 4.61 3.50
C GLY A 103 23.16 3.70 2.30
N GLU A 104 23.80 2.54 2.51
CA GLU A 104 24.08 1.56 1.47
C GLU A 104 22.82 0.77 1.03
N LEU A 105 21.76 0.77 1.84
CA LEU A 105 20.48 0.15 1.53
C LEU A 105 19.44 1.18 1.02
N LYS A 106 19.89 2.17 0.25
CA LYS A 106 19.09 3.09 -0.57
C LYS A 106 19.14 2.66 -2.04
N GLY A 107 18.14 3.08 -2.83
CA GLY A 107 18.03 2.75 -4.25
C GLY A 107 17.33 1.42 -4.49
N GLU A 108 17.71 0.72 -5.54
CA GLU A 108 17.13 -0.57 -5.92
C GLU A 108 17.73 -1.70 -5.10
N ILE A 109 16.91 -2.41 -4.34
CA ILE A 109 17.34 -3.46 -3.41
C ILE A 109 16.63 -4.76 -3.72
N ALA A 110 17.41 -5.81 -3.97
CA ALA A 110 16.89 -7.17 -4.07
C ALA A 110 16.49 -7.70 -2.68
N TYR A 111 15.38 -8.40 -2.62
CA TYR A 111 14.87 -9.02 -1.40
C TYR A 111 14.02 -10.24 -1.67
N VAL A 112 13.91 -11.13 -0.70
CA VAL A 112 12.92 -12.22 -0.69
C VAL A 112 11.70 -11.76 0.10
N PRO A 113 10.48 -11.83 -0.47
CA PRO A 113 9.26 -11.52 0.28
C PRO A 113 9.11 -12.42 1.52
N PRO A 114 8.48 -11.93 2.62
CA PRO A 114 8.24 -12.78 3.78
C PRO A 114 7.32 -13.95 3.43
N LYS A 115 7.56 -15.15 4.00
CA LYS A 115 6.67 -16.32 3.85
C LYS A 115 5.24 -16.01 4.34
N PHE A 116 5.12 -15.25 5.44
CA PHE A 116 3.85 -14.76 5.96
C PHE A 116 3.40 -13.49 5.23
N SER A 117 3.11 -13.59 3.92
CA SER A 117 2.66 -12.47 3.10
C SER A 117 1.44 -12.82 2.24
N ALA A 118 0.78 -11.78 1.70
CA ALA A 118 -0.36 -11.95 0.81
C ALA A 118 0.03 -12.30 -0.64
N LYS A 119 1.30 -12.62 -0.92
CA LYS A 119 1.75 -13.08 -2.25
C LYS A 119 1.07 -14.40 -2.62
N HIS A 120 0.86 -14.60 -3.92
CA HIS A 120 0.36 -15.86 -4.44
C HIS A 120 1.53 -16.76 -4.86
N VAL A 121 1.43 -18.03 -4.48
CA VAL A 121 2.30 -19.12 -4.89
C VAL A 121 1.36 -20.23 -5.35
N ASP A 122 1.42 -20.61 -6.61
CA ASP A 122 0.60 -21.67 -7.21
C ASP A 122 -0.92 -21.56 -6.90
N GLY A 123 -1.43 -20.31 -6.94
CA GLY A 123 -2.85 -20.03 -6.71
C GLY A 123 -3.28 -19.88 -5.25
N LYS A 124 -2.44 -20.25 -4.28
CA LYS A 124 -2.69 -20.08 -2.84
C LYS A 124 -1.94 -18.84 -2.30
N ARG A 125 -2.37 -18.31 -1.16
CA ARG A 125 -1.64 -17.24 -0.48
C ARG A 125 -0.45 -17.80 0.29
N ALA A 126 0.72 -17.14 0.22
CA ALA A 126 1.93 -17.57 0.90
C ALA A 126 1.73 -17.74 2.42
N TYR A 127 0.97 -16.84 3.07
CA TYR A 127 0.68 -16.95 4.50
C TYR A 127 -0.18 -18.20 4.84
N GLU A 128 -1.02 -18.70 3.94
CA GLU A 128 -1.82 -19.92 4.12
C GLU A 128 -0.91 -21.16 4.09
N LEU A 129 -0.01 -21.23 3.10
CA LEU A 129 0.99 -22.28 2.98
C LEU A 129 1.93 -22.28 4.20
N ALA A 130 2.43 -21.10 4.61
CA ALA A 130 3.31 -20.97 5.77
C ALA A 130 2.63 -21.46 7.08
N ARG A 131 1.35 -21.14 7.28
CA ARG A 131 0.58 -21.62 8.46
C ARG A 131 0.30 -23.11 8.41
N ALA A 132 0.17 -23.70 7.21
CA ALA A 132 -0.01 -25.13 7.04
C ALA A 132 1.32 -25.91 7.19
N GLY A 133 2.46 -25.23 7.35
CA GLY A 133 3.78 -25.86 7.40
C GLY A 133 4.24 -26.38 6.03
N GLU A 134 3.58 -25.97 4.94
CA GLU A 134 3.98 -26.37 3.59
C GLU A 134 5.30 -25.67 3.20
N GLU A 135 6.23 -26.39 2.59
CA GLU A 135 7.46 -25.81 2.06
C GLU A 135 7.19 -25.19 0.69
N PHE A 136 7.66 -23.98 0.49
CA PHE A 136 7.59 -23.26 -0.79
C PHE A 136 8.69 -22.19 -0.85
N GLU A 137 9.05 -21.82 -2.06
CA GLU A 137 10.03 -20.79 -2.32
C GLU A 137 9.36 -19.52 -2.88
N LEU A 138 9.87 -18.37 -2.45
CA LEU A 138 9.47 -17.07 -2.98
C LEU A 138 10.61 -16.50 -3.82
N LYS A 139 10.30 -16.11 -5.05
CA LYS A 139 11.28 -15.52 -5.96
C LYS A 139 11.75 -14.17 -5.44
N ASN A 140 13.03 -13.88 -5.67
CA ASN A 140 13.60 -12.56 -5.44
C ASN A 140 12.79 -11.49 -6.16
N GLN A 141 12.61 -10.37 -5.50
CA GLN A 141 11.95 -9.17 -6.00
C GLN A 141 12.84 -7.96 -5.75
N THR A 142 12.54 -6.87 -6.40
CA THR A 142 13.23 -5.58 -6.20
C THR A 142 12.28 -4.59 -5.54
N MET A 143 12.78 -3.81 -4.59
CA MET A 143 12.11 -2.64 -4.05
C MET A 143 12.96 -1.40 -4.28
N SER A 144 12.32 -0.27 -4.56
CA SER A 144 12.98 1.02 -4.58
C SER A 144 12.87 1.66 -3.20
N VAL A 145 14.02 1.91 -2.56
CA VAL A 145 14.12 2.67 -1.31
C VAL A 145 14.48 4.10 -1.67
N PHE A 146 13.49 4.99 -1.66
CA PHE A 146 13.67 6.40 -2.03
C PHE A 146 14.41 7.18 -0.97
N ASP A 147 14.14 6.87 0.30
CA ASP A 147 14.83 7.46 1.44
C ASP A 147 14.74 6.56 2.67
N VAL A 148 15.76 6.63 3.52
CA VAL A 148 15.77 5.97 4.83
C VAL A 148 16.64 6.75 5.80
N ASN A 149 16.13 6.92 7.02
CA ASN A 149 16.82 7.67 8.07
C ASN A 149 16.64 6.99 9.42
N LEU A 150 17.74 6.90 10.17
CA LEU A 150 17.70 6.49 11.57
C LEU A 150 16.92 7.53 12.37
N THR A 151 15.92 7.08 13.14
CA THR A 151 15.11 7.96 14.00
C THR A 151 15.46 7.81 15.48
N ALA A 152 15.81 6.60 15.92
CA ALA A 152 16.28 6.34 17.29
C ALA A 152 17.11 5.07 17.34
N TYR A 153 18.07 5.03 18.26
CA TYR A 153 18.77 3.80 18.64
C TYR A 153 18.90 3.75 20.15
N MET A 154 18.22 2.82 20.75
CA MET A 154 18.30 2.49 22.17
C MET A 154 18.36 0.97 22.29
N HIS A 155 19.57 0.45 22.43
CA HIS A 155 19.81 -0.99 22.43
C HIS A 155 18.87 -1.74 23.39
N PRO A 156 18.20 -2.84 22.97
CA PRO A 156 18.37 -3.54 21.67
C PRO A 156 17.41 -3.06 20.56
N PHE A 157 16.83 -1.87 20.65
CA PHE A 157 15.87 -1.36 19.67
C PHE A 157 16.50 -0.32 18.74
N LEU A 158 16.30 -0.52 17.42
CA LEU A 158 16.74 0.38 16.36
C LEU A 158 15.53 0.81 15.55
N SER A 159 15.24 2.11 15.53
CA SER A 159 14.11 2.68 14.80
C SER A 159 14.56 3.50 13.61
N PHE A 160 13.85 3.35 12.49
CA PHE A 160 14.10 4.10 11.27
C PHE A 160 12.80 4.50 10.58
N ARG A 161 12.87 5.57 9.80
CA ARG A 161 11.81 5.99 8.88
C ARG A 161 12.27 5.66 7.47
N ILE A 162 11.38 5.06 6.66
CA ILE A 162 11.71 4.61 5.31
C ILE A 162 10.61 4.97 4.32
N SER A 163 11.02 5.39 3.12
CA SER A 163 10.15 5.70 1.98
C SER A 163 10.44 4.70 0.86
N VAL A 164 9.43 3.95 0.42
CA VAL A 164 9.59 2.83 -0.51
C VAL A 164 8.51 2.80 -1.60
N SER A 165 8.81 2.06 -2.68
CA SER A 165 7.87 1.77 -3.76
C SER A 165 6.69 0.90 -3.32
N GLU A 166 5.63 0.86 -4.13
CA GLU A 166 4.53 -0.09 -3.93
C GLU A 166 5.02 -1.54 -4.06
N GLY A 167 4.45 -2.43 -3.25
CA GLY A 167 4.84 -3.85 -3.21
C GLY A 167 6.04 -4.17 -2.33
N SER A 168 6.71 -3.18 -1.76
CA SER A 168 7.84 -3.35 -0.85
C SER A 168 7.42 -3.96 0.49
N TYR A 169 8.32 -4.76 1.08
CA TYR A 169 8.16 -5.34 2.41
C TYR A 169 9.22 -4.80 3.36
N VAL A 170 8.80 -3.95 4.30
CA VAL A 170 9.73 -3.38 5.32
C VAL A 170 10.31 -4.46 6.22
N ARG A 171 9.61 -5.58 6.42
CA ARG A 171 10.13 -6.77 7.12
C ARG A 171 11.36 -7.35 6.41
N SER A 172 11.31 -7.49 5.08
CA SER A 172 12.48 -7.96 4.30
C SER A 172 13.59 -6.92 4.27
N TYR A 173 13.27 -5.63 4.20
CA TYR A 173 14.27 -4.57 4.34
C TYR A 173 15.01 -4.68 5.68
N ALA A 174 14.29 -4.90 6.78
CA ALA A 174 14.88 -5.08 8.09
C ALA A 174 15.81 -6.31 8.17
N GLN A 175 15.48 -7.39 7.46
CA GLN A 175 16.37 -8.56 7.36
C GLN A 175 17.66 -8.24 6.59
N ASN A 176 17.57 -7.51 5.47
CA ASN A 176 18.74 -7.07 4.73
C ASN A 176 19.64 -6.17 5.59
N LEU A 177 19.03 -5.25 6.36
CA LEU A 177 19.76 -4.39 7.29
C LEU A 177 20.43 -5.20 8.42
N ALA A 178 19.72 -6.15 9.02
CA ALA A 178 20.26 -7.04 10.05
C ALA A 178 21.44 -7.86 9.52
N ALA A 179 21.32 -8.45 8.33
CA ALA A 179 22.39 -9.20 7.67
C ALA A 179 23.63 -8.32 7.43
N LYS A 180 23.42 -7.07 6.96
CA LYS A 180 24.51 -6.13 6.73
C LYS A 180 25.21 -5.71 8.02
N LEU A 181 24.49 -5.62 9.12
CA LEU A 181 25.04 -5.33 10.45
C LEU A 181 25.61 -6.57 11.17
N GLY A 182 25.52 -7.76 10.56
CA GLY A 182 26.00 -9.01 11.15
C GLY A 182 25.22 -9.46 12.38
N VAL A 183 23.94 -9.11 12.50
CA VAL A 183 23.09 -9.43 13.65
C VAL A 183 21.82 -10.15 13.23
N LYS A 184 21.21 -10.90 14.17
CA LYS A 184 19.80 -11.34 14.04
C LYS A 184 18.91 -10.19 14.45
N ALA A 185 17.76 -10.03 13.79
CA ALA A 185 16.74 -9.06 14.21
C ALA A 185 15.37 -9.41 13.62
N THR A 186 14.31 -8.90 14.25
CA THR A 186 12.95 -8.90 13.72
C THR A 186 12.30 -7.53 13.93
N LEU A 187 11.18 -7.23 13.26
CA LEU A 187 10.46 -6.00 13.54
C LEU A 187 9.62 -6.14 14.82
N SER A 188 9.81 -5.23 15.77
CA SER A 188 8.96 -5.12 16.96
C SER A 188 7.78 -4.19 16.77
N ALA A 189 7.91 -3.20 15.87
CA ALA A 189 6.83 -2.28 15.52
C ALA A 189 6.95 -1.82 14.06
N LEU A 190 5.79 -1.58 13.44
CA LEU A 190 5.68 -1.02 12.10
C LEU A 190 4.45 -0.13 12.02
N LYS A 191 4.65 1.10 11.55
CA LYS A 191 3.55 2.05 11.34
C LYS A 191 3.65 2.63 9.95
N ARG A 192 2.61 2.46 9.13
CA ARG A 192 2.52 3.17 7.86
C ARG A 192 2.02 4.60 8.11
N VAL A 193 2.87 5.57 7.80
CA VAL A 193 2.58 7.00 7.99
C VAL A 193 1.71 7.52 6.86
N SER A 194 2.06 7.13 5.60
CA SER A 194 1.32 7.55 4.40
C SER A 194 1.45 6.56 3.25
N GLU A 195 0.52 6.65 2.30
CA GLU A 195 0.60 6.07 0.96
C GLU A 195 0.39 7.18 -0.08
N GLY A 196 1.43 7.58 -0.82
CA GLY A 196 1.38 8.76 -1.67
C GLY A 196 0.95 9.99 -0.86
N LYS A 197 -0.08 10.68 -1.33
CA LYS A 197 -0.69 11.83 -0.64
C LYS A 197 -1.67 11.45 0.48
N PHE A 198 -2.00 10.17 0.64
CA PHE A 198 -2.94 9.72 1.65
C PHE A 198 -2.30 9.71 3.03
N VAL A 199 -2.83 10.54 3.93
CA VAL A 199 -2.48 10.60 5.35
C VAL A 199 -3.73 10.50 6.21
N TYR A 200 -3.60 10.01 7.44
CA TYR A 200 -4.73 9.92 8.35
C TYR A 200 -5.13 11.31 8.87
N GLU A 201 -6.37 11.71 8.61
CA GLU A 201 -6.99 12.95 9.06
C GLU A 201 -8.38 12.67 9.64
N ASN A 202 -8.45 11.90 10.73
CA ASN A 202 -9.69 11.58 11.45
C ASN A 202 -10.83 11.02 10.55
N GLU A 203 -10.44 10.18 9.57
CA GLU A 203 -11.38 9.58 8.60
C GLU A 203 -12.19 10.62 7.79
N ARG A 204 -11.60 11.81 7.54
CA ARG A 204 -12.18 12.82 6.64
C ARG A 204 -12.39 12.22 5.26
N PHE A 205 -13.58 12.41 4.70
CA PHE A 205 -13.88 11.99 3.34
C PHE A 205 -13.10 12.85 2.34
N LEU A 206 -12.49 12.16 1.36
CA LEU A 206 -11.58 12.75 0.40
C LEU A 206 -12.28 12.85 -0.96
N ASN A 207 -12.01 13.95 -1.68
CA ASN A 207 -12.40 14.04 -3.08
C ASN A 207 -11.47 13.15 -3.93
N PRO A 208 -11.96 12.08 -4.60
CA PRO A 208 -11.11 11.20 -5.39
C PRO A 208 -10.29 11.90 -6.47
N LEU A 209 -10.78 13.01 -7.01
CA LEU A 209 -10.12 13.77 -8.09
C LEU A 209 -8.76 14.35 -7.68
N ASP A 210 -8.51 14.55 -6.37
CA ASP A 210 -7.25 15.07 -5.85
C ASP A 210 -6.15 13.99 -5.81
N TYR A 211 -6.53 12.72 -6.00
CA TYR A 211 -5.67 11.55 -5.86
C TYR A 211 -5.52 10.74 -7.16
N ILE A 212 -6.08 11.21 -8.27
CA ILE A 212 -6.03 10.57 -9.59
C ILE A 212 -5.22 11.46 -10.53
N SER A 213 -4.08 10.94 -11.01
CA SER A 213 -3.17 11.67 -11.91
C SER A 213 -3.39 11.34 -13.40
N LEU A 214 -4.56 10.81 -13.78
CA LEU A 214 -4.88 10.57 -15.18
C LEU A 214 -5.01 11.89 -15.96
N PRO A 215 -4.54 11.92 -17.23
CA PRO A 215 -4.77 13.05 -18.10
C PRO A 215 -6.27 13.30 -18.25
N ARG A 216 -6.64 14.58 -18.29
CA ARG A 216 -8.04 14.98 -18.43
C ARG A 216 -8.42 15.03 -19.89
N ASN A 217 -9.62 14.59 -20.21
CA ASN A 217 -10.28 14.75 -21.50
C ASN A 217 -11.61 15.49 -21.31
N GLU A 218 -12.18 15.97 -22.35
CA GLU A 218 -13.45 16.70 -22.37
C GLU A 218 -14.39 16.02 -23.34
N TYR A 219 -15.63 15.77 -22.91
CA TYR A 219 -16.70 15.28 -23.77
C TYR A 219 -17.45 16.47 -24.36
N LEU A 220 -17.44 16.58 -25.70
CA LEU A 220 -17.92 17.75 -26.45
C LEU A 220 -19.43 17.74 -26.77
N ARG A 221 -20.18 16.86 -26.11
CA ARG A 221 -21.61 16.70 -26.29
C ARG A 221 -22.33 16.73 -24.93
N ASP A 222 -23.62 16.40 -24.91
CA ASP A 222 -24.43 16.40 -23.70
C ASP A 222 -23.89 15.39 -22.67
N PRO A 223 -23.55 15.83 -21.44
CA PRO A 223 -23.15 14.95 -20.34
C PRO A 223 -24.13 13.82 -20.04
N ALA A 224 -25.41 13.98 -20.38
CA ALA A 224 -26.43 12.95 -20.23
C ALA A 224 -26.10 11.66 -21.01
N ASP A 225 -25.39 11.73 -22.11
CA ASP A 225 -24.95 10.56 -22.86
C ASP A 225 -23.98 9.71 -22.01
N VAL A 226 -23.04 10.36 -21.32
CA VAL A 226 -22.08 9.69 -20.44
C VAL A 226 -22.77 9.17 -19.18
N MET A 227 -23.69 9.96 -18.61
CA MET A 227 -24.49 9.57 -17.45
C MET A 227 -25.30 8.30 -17.71
N LEU A 228 -25.87 8.17 -18.92
CA LEU A 228 -26.64 7.00 -19.36
C LEU A 228 -25.76 5.84 -19.83
N GLY A 229 -24.43 6.00 -19.89
CA GLY A 229 -23.52 4.96 -20.32
C GLY A 229 -23.59 4.66 -21.82
N LYS A 230 -24.04 5.62 -22.63
CA LYS A 230 -24.09 5.45 -24.09
C LYS A 230 -22.68 5.25 -24.68
N LYS A 231 -22.59 4.50 -25.77
CA LYS A 231 -21.34 4.30 -26.49
C LYS A 231 -20.78 5.65 -26.95
N LEU A 232 -19.53 5.91 -26.59
CA LEU A 232 -18.79 7.10 -27.00
C LEU A 232 -18.00 6.82 -28.27
N SER A 233 -17.80 7.86 -29.08
CA SER A 233 -16.86 7.85 -30.21
C SER A 233 -15.75 8.87 -29.98
N VAL A 234 -14.57 8.63 -30.53
CA VAL A 234 -13.39 9.48 -30.39
C VAL A 234 -13.65 10.90 -30.86
N GLU A 235 -14.43 11.08 -31.94
CA GLU A 235 -14.79 12.38 -32.52
C GLU A 235 -15.59 13.30 -31.56
N LYS A 236 -16.17 12.72 -30.50
CA LYS A 236 -16.92 13.46 -29.47
C LYS A 236 -16.03 13.85 -28.28
N LEU A 237 -14.74 13.55 -28.35
CA LEU A 237 -13.76 13.86 -27.32
C LEU A 237 -12.80 14.95 -27.84
N LYS A 238 -12.30 15.77 -26.93
CA LYS A 238 -11.32 16.82 -27.26
C LYS A 238 -9.98 16.25 -27.67
N PHE A 239 -9.56 15.14 -27.05
CA PHE A 239 -8.32 14.45 -27.36
C PHE A 239 -8.65 13.02 -27.78
N GLY A 240 -8.11 12.60 -28.94
CA GLY A 240 -8.35 11.29 -29.55
C GLY A 240 -7.18 10.31 -29.43
N ALA A 241 -6.06 10.70 -28.82
CA ALA A 241 -4.90 9.83 -28.67
C ALA A 241 -5.22 8.62 -27.76
N GLU A 242 -4.58 7.49 -28.04
CA GLU A 242 -4.73 6.28 -27.19
C GLU A 242 -4.27 6.53 -25.77
N GLY A 243 -4.98 5.96 -24.80
CA GLY A 243 -4.66 6.06 -23.38
C GLY A 243 -5.88 6.09 -22.46
N LEU A 244 -5.58 6.17 -21.16
CA LEU A 244 -6.58 6.35 -20.11
C LEU A 244 -6.80 7.84 -19.86
N TYR A 245 -8.06 8.24 -19.76
CA TYR A 245 -8.45 9.63 -19.53
C TYR A 245 -9.53 9.75 -18.47
N LEU A 246 -9.50 10.85 -17.72
CA LEU A 246 -10.55 11.25 -16.82
C LEU A 246 -11.41 12.33 -17.48
N ILE A 247 -12.73 12.09 -17.56
CA ILE A 247 -13.72 13.10 -17.98
C ILE A 247 -14.45 13.55 -16.73
N ASN A 248 -14.42 14.85 -16.46
CA ASN A 248 -14.99 15.44 -15.26
C ASN A 248 -16.23 16.26 -15.59
N PHE A 249 -17.33 16.02 -14.87
CA PHE A 249 -18.59 16.76 -14.92
C PHE A 249 -18.89 17.38 -13.55
N ASP A 250 -19.95 18.16 -13.42
CA ASP A 250 -20.26 18.84 -12.16
C ASP A 250 -20.51 17.87 -11.01
N GLU A 251 -21.35 16.85 -11.20
CA GLU A 251 -21.76 15.92 -10.13
C GLU A 251 -20.96 14.61 -10.11
N PHE A 252 -20.36 14.22 -11.23
CA PHE A 252 -19.67 12.94 -11.37
C PHE A 252 -18.45 13.07 -12.27
N PHE A 253 -17.66 12.01 -12.30
CA PHE A 253 -16.60 11.83 -13.29
C PHE A 253 -16.62 10.40 -13.83
N SER A 254 -15.96 10.20 -14.97
CA SER A 254 -15.78 8.90 -15.59
C SER A 254 -14.32 8.71 -16.00
N ILE A 255 -13.85 7.47 -15.97
CA ILE A 255 -12.56 7.07 -16.51
C ILE A 255 -12.82 6.25 -17.75
N ILE A 256 -12.24 6.68 -18.87
CA ILE A 256 -12.34 6.02 -20.16
C ILE A 256 -10.96 5.58 -20.66
N GLU A 257 -10.96 4.61 -21.52
CA GLU A 257 -9.78 4.22 -22.33
C GLU A 257 -10.11 4.41 -23.80
N ILE A 258 -9.19 5.05 -24.51
CA ILE A 258 -9.18 5.10 -26.00
C ILE A 258 -8.15 4.08 -26.45
N LYS A 259 -8.58 3.11 -27.25
CA LYS A 259 -7.72 2.10 -27.85
C LYS A 259 -8.32 1.63 -29.17
N ASP A 260 -7.50 1.53 -30.21
CA ASP A 260 -7.93 1.11 -31.56
C ASP A 260 -9.18 1.88 -32.02
N GLU A 261 -9.16 3.21 -31.91
CA GLU A 261 -10.27 4.14 -32.22
C GLU A 261 -11.58 3.85 -31.44
N THR A 262 -11.53 2.97 -30.45
CA THR A 262 -12.67 2.59 -29.61
C THR A 262 -12.58 3.27 -28.25
N VAL A 263 -13.70 3.82 -27.78
CA VAL A 263 -13.82 4.39 -26.43
C VAL A 263 -14.55 3.42 -25.51
N THR A 264 -13.90 3.01 -24.42
CA THR A 264 -14.48 2.13 -23.43
C THR A 264 -14.51 2.78 -22.04
N TYR A 265 -15.60 2.59 -21.30
CA TYR A 265 -15.65 3.01 -19.91
C TYR A 265 -14.88 2.02 -19.02
N LYS A 266 -13.88 2.51 -18.30
CA LYS A 266 -13.24 1.78 -17.21
C LYS A 266 -13.98 1.98 -15.89
N LEU A 267 -14.38 3.21 -15.62
CA LEU A 267 -15.32 3.59 -14.56
C LEU A 267 -16.31 4.59 -15.14
N ASN A 268 -17.60 4.32 -14.95
CA ASN A 268 -18.61 5.28 -15.35
C ASN A 268 -19.38 5.79 -14.14
N LYS A 269 -19.77 7.08 -14.19
CA LYS A 269 -20.62 7.75 -13.20
C LYS A 269 -20.12 7.54 -11.77
N VAL A 270 -18.88 7.97 -11.51
CA VAL A 270 -18.34 8.01 -10.15
C VAL A 270 -18.78 9.33 -9.52
N GLU A 271 -19.63 9.24 -8.50
CA GLU A 271 -20.08 10.42 -7.75
C GLU A 271 -18.91 11.08 -7.03
N LYS A 272 -18.91 12.40 -6.99
CA LYS A 272 -17.97 13.16 -6.17
C LYS A 272 -18.43 13.12 -4.71
N CYS A 273 -17.48 13.19 -3.76
CA CYS A 273 -17.78 13.30 -2.32
C CYS A 273 -18.13 14.74 -1.96
#